data_20cd42438ea0282ff0c8ef0fd15ed906
#
_entry.id   20cd42438ea0282ff0c8ef0fd15ed906
#
_cell.length_a   1.000
_cell.length_b   1.000
_cell.length_c   1.000
_cell.angle_alpha   90.00
_cell.angle_beta   90.00
_cell.angle_gamma   90.00
#
_symmetry.space_group_name_H-M   'P 1'
#
loop_
_entity.id
_entity.type
_entity.pdbx_description
1 polymer ?
#
loop_
_entity_poly.entity_id
_entity_poly.type
_entity_poly.pdbx_seq_one_letter_code
_entity_poly.pdbx_strand_id
1 'polypeptide(L)'
;MYLNIYNKISLIGWSITFVVALLHIIGYQISLDPFFCLKVIQTFAALEILHAIFKIIYSSIFFTCIQAVSRLLYTWLLFAISKQYYSNEWIYLLLIIAWSLADFSRAFYYLRRNKISGWMRYNFFFVLYPTGQLLEVIISLIILKEATHPLKWLLAPLIFSYFFLGAGIFRHMLRNRKKYYQKIQS
;
A
#
# COMPACT_ATOMS: atom_id res chain seq x y z
N MET A 1 16.06 4.84 18.26
CA MET A 1 16.96 4.10 17.35
C MET A 1 16.19 3.11 16.48
N TYR A 2 15.43 2.18 17.03
CA TYR A 2 14.67 1.13 16.31
C TYR A 2 13.77 1.66 15.18
N LEU A 3 12.84 2.60 15.45
CA LEU A 3 11.94 3.15 14.44
C LEU A 3 12.66 3.83 13.27
N ASN A 4 13.82 4.41 13.53
CA ASN A 4 14.61 5.04 12.46
C ASN A 4 15.19 3.97 11.51
N ILE A 5 15.66 2.84 12.06
CA ILE A 5 16.13 1.70 11.26
C ILE A 5 14.96 1.10 10.48
N TYR A 6 13.83 0.85 11.13
CA TYR A 6 12.62 0.35 10.48
C TYR A 6 12.20 1.23 9.29
N ASN A 7 12.10 2.56 9.49
CA ASN A 7 11.71 3.49 8.44
C ASN A 7 12.74 3.57 7.30
N LYS A 8 14.04 3.40 7.58
CA LYS A 8 15.09 3.32 6.54
C LYS A 8 14.91 2.06 5.68
N ILE A 9 14.72 0.91 6.31
CA ILE A 9 14.47 -0.35 5.60
C ILE A 9 13.19 -0.25 4.77
N SER A 10 12.12 0.28 5.35
CA SER A 10 10.86 0.53 4.62
C SER A 10 11.07 1.45 3.43
N LEU A 11 11.79 2.56 3.59
CA LEU A 11 12.06 3.50 2.51
C LEU A 11 12.81 2.83 1.36
N ILE A 12 13.88 2.10 1.66
CA ILE A 12 14.69 1.38 0.66
C ILE A 12 13.85 0.31 -0.03
N GLY A 13 13.13 -0.52 0.73
CA GLY A 13 12.32 -1.60 0.18
C GLY A 13 11.21 -1.10 -0.75
N TRP A 14 10.49 -0.04 -0.35
CA TRP A 14 9.47 0.56 -1.21
C TRP A 14 10.06 1.25 -2.43
N SER A 15 11.26 1.86 -2.31
CA SER A 15 11.97 2.44 -3.47
C SER A 15 12.36 1.36 -4.49
N ILE A 16 12.92 0.24 -4.02
CA ILE A 16 13.27 -0.89 -4.88
C ILE A 16 12.02 -1.42 -5.58
N THR A 17 10.94 -1.68 -4.84
CA THR A 17 9.68 -2.19 -5.40
C THR A 17 9.11 -1.24 -6.46
N PHE A 18 9.15 0.08 -6.21
CA PHE A 18 8.73 1.09 -7.17
C PHE A 18 9.56 1.06 -8.45
N VAL A 19 10.90 1.08 -8.32
CA VAL A 19 11.81 1.09 -9.48
C VAL A 19 11.66 -0.20 -10.30
N VAL A 20 11.59 -1.36 -9.64
CA VAL A 20 11.40 -2.65 -10.31
C VAL A 20 10.09 -2.67 -11.09
N ALA A 21 8.97 -2.23 -10.49
CA ALA A 21 7.69 -2.17 -11.18
C ALA A 21 7.70 -1.17 -12.36
N LEU A 22 8.36 -0.02 -12.21
CA LEU A 22 8.50 0.97 -13.27
C LEU A 22 9.30 0.43 -14.45
N LEU A 23 10.42 -0.25 -14.18
CA LEU A 23 11.25 -0.85 -15.21
C LEU A 23 10.49 -1.91 -16.02
N HIS A 24 9.65 -2.73 -15.36
CA HIS A 24 8.79 -3.68 -16.04
C HIS A 24 7.73 -3.01 -16.93
N ILE A 25 7.12 -1.91 -16.48
CA ILE A 25 6.14 -1.15 -17.30
C ILE A 25 6.78 -0.60 -18.59
N ILE A 26 8.03 -0.12 -18.50
CA ILE A 26 8.74 0.40 -19.70
C ILE A 26 9.39 -0.70 -20.55
N GLY A 27 9.10 -1.97 -20.24
CA GLY A 27 9.58 -3.11 -21.03
C GLY A 27 11.02 -3.54 -20.74
N TYR A 28 11.63 -3.05 -19.64
CA TYR A 28 12.98 -3.46 -19.25
C TYR A 28 12.93 -4.80 -18.52
N GLN A 29 13.56 -5.83 -19.10
CA GLN A 29 13.62 -7.15 -18.48
C GLN A 29 14.73 -7.18 -17.42
N ILE A 30 14.33 -7.26 -16.15
CA ILE A 30 15.22 -7.49 -15.01
C ILE A 30 14.84 -8.80 -14.34
N SER A 31 15.83 -9.48 -13.78
CA SER A 31 15.61 -10.77 -13.10
C SER A 31 14.78 -10.67 -11.82
N LEU A 32 14.58 -9.46 -11.29
CA LEU A 32 13.86 -9.23 -10.05
C LEU A 32 12.37 -9.05 -10.32
N ASP A 33 11.54 -9.94 -9.78
CA ASP A 33 10.09 -9.90 -9.93
C ASP A 33 9.46 -8.82 -9.04
N PRO A 34 8.67 -7.87 -9.59
CA PRO A 34 8.00 -6.83 -8.83
C PRO A 34 6.99 -7.36 -7.80
N PHE A 35 6.37 -8.51 -8.07
CA PHE A 35 5.45 -9.15 -7.13
C PHE A 35 6.18 -9.77 -5.96
N PHE A 36 7.34 -10.36 -6.19
CA PHE A 36 8.19 -10.84 -5.12
C PHE A 36 8.65 -9.70 -4.23
N CYS A 37 9.10 -8.59 -4.80
CA CYS A 37 9.46 -7.38 -4.06
C CYS A 37 8.29 -6.88 -3.21
N LEU A 38 7.10 -6.77 -3.80
CA LEU A 38 5.89 -6.37 -3.09
C LEU A 38 5.59 -7.32 -1.92
N LYS A 39 5.63 -8.63 -2.15
CA LYS A 39 5.37 -9.65 -1.12
C LYS A 39 6.29 -9.49 0.07
N VAL A 40 7.60 -9.33 -0.17
CA VAL A 40 8.60 -9.17 0.89
C VAL A 40 8.35 -7.88 1.68
N ILE A 41 8.24 -6.74 1.00
CA ILE A 41 8.12 -5.46 1.69
C ILE A 41 6.76 -5.30 2.40
N GLN A 42 5.67 -5.83 1.82
CA GLN A 42 4.35 -5.79 2.44
C GLN A 42 4.27 -6.69 3.68
N THR A 43 4.95 -7.84 3.66
CA THR A 43 5.07 -8.71 4.85
C THR A 43 5.88 -8.02 5.94
N PHE A 44 6.96 -7.33 5.58
CA PHE A 44 7.73 -6.52 6.52
C PHE A 44 6.89 -5.36 7.10
N ALA A 45 6.07 -4.70 6.29
CA ALA A 45 5.18 -3.63 6.72
C ALA A 45 4.10 -4.10 7.72
N ALA A 46 3.79 -5.39 7.78
CA ALA A 46 2.88 -5.94 8.81
C ALA A 46 3.38 -5.73 10.25
N LEU A 47 4.68 -5.48 10.46
CA LEU A 47 5.23 -5.08 11.76
C LEU A 47 4.61 -3.79 12.31
N GLU A 48 4.00 -2.95 11.46
CA GLU A 48 3.28 -1.75 11.91
C GLU A 48 2.09 -2.07 12.81
N ILE A 49 1.49 -3.25 12.65
CA ILE A 49 0.43 -3.73 13.54
C ILE A 49 0.98 -3.85 14.97
N LEU A 50 2.16 -4.48 15.10
CA LEU A 50 2.84 -4.62 16.39
C LEU A 50 3.23 -3.25 16.96
N HIS A 51 3.74 -2.35 16.12
CA HIS A 51 4.08 -0.98 16.55
C HIS A 51 2.85 -0.22 17.08
N ALA A 52 1.67 -0.42 16.48
CA ALA A 52 0.44 0.19 16.94
C ALA A 52 -0.06 -0.45 18.25
N ILE A 53 -0.03 -1.78 18.36
CA ILE A 53 -0.44 -2.52 19.56
C ILE A 53 0.43 -2.14 20.76
N PHE A 54 1.75 -2.13 20.60
CA PHE A 54 2.70 -1.76 21.65
C PHE A 54 2.84 -0.25 21.86
N LYS A 55 1.99 0.57 21.18
CA LYS A 55 2.00 2.05 21.25
C LYS A 55 3.38 2.66 20.94
N ILE A 56 4.21 1.97 20.15
CA ILE A 56 5.49 2.49 19.67
C ILE A 56 5.26 3.66 18.71
N ILE A 57 4.14 3.62 17.97
CA ILE A 57 3.64 4.72 17.13
C ILE A 57 2.26 5.17 17.63
N TYR A 58 2.03 6.49 17.65
CA TYR A 58 0.72 7.06 17.97
C TYR A 58 -0.17 7.02 16.71
N SER A 59 -0.74 5.85 16.43
CA SER A 59 -1.72 5.65 15.37
C SER A 59 -2.95 4.92 15.93
N SER A 60 -4.09 5.08 15.26
CA SER A 60 -5.27 4.29 15.60
C SER A 60 -5.00 2.83 15.27
N ILE A 61 -4.99 1.96 16.29
CA ILE A 61 -4.79 0.51 16.14
C ILE A 61 -5.79 -0.04 15.13
N PHE A 62 -7.06 0.35 15.24
CA PHE A 62 -8.13 -0.11 14.36
C PHE A 62 -7.84 0.16 12.87
N PHE A 63 -7.55 1.42 12.51
CA PHE A 63 -7.26 1.77 11.12
C PHE A 63 -5.94 1.18 10.62
N THR A 64 -4.91 1.09 11.48
CA THR A 64 -3.64 0.47 11.11
C THR A 64 -3.81 -1.01 10.85
N CYS A 65 -4.54 -1.74 11.71
CA CYS A 65 -4.81 -3.16 11.53
C CYS A 65 -5.61 -3.42 10.25
N ILE A 66 -6.70 -2.69 10.03
CA ILE A 66 -7.53 -2.88 8.82
C ILE A 66 -6.69 -2.67 7.56
N GLN A 67 -5.94 -1.57 7.47
CA GLN A 67 -5.11 -1.28 6.30
C GLN A 67 -4.00 -2.32 6.08
N ALA A 68 -3.28 -2.68 7.14
CA ALA A 68 -2.17 -3.62 7.03
C ALA A 68 -2.66 -5.05 6.71
N VAL A 69 -3.72 -5.50 7.38
CA VAL A 69 -4.28 -6.85 7.16
C VAL A 69 -4.91 -6.97 5.78
N SER A 70 -5.73 -5.99 5.34
CA SER A 70 -6.36 -6.05 4.02
C SER A 70 -5.31 -6.08 2.90
N ARG A 71 -4.28 -5.24 2.97
CA ARG A 71 -3.20 -5.22 1.96
C ARG A 71 -2.33 -6.48 2.00
N LEU A 72 -2.06 -7.01 3.20
CA LEU A 72 -1.31 -8.24 3.35
C LEU A 72 -2.09 -9.43 2.76
N LEU A 73 -3.36 -9.58 3.14
CA LEU A 73 -4.25 -10.61 2.58
C LEU A 73 -4.34 -10.47 1.06
N TYR A 74 -4.55 -9.27 0.56
CA TYR A 74 -4.63 -9.01 -0.87
C TYR A 74 -3.34 -9.42 -1.60
N THR A 75 -2.18 -9.02 -1.08
CA THR A 75 -0.87 -9.36 -1.66
C THR A 75 -0.65 -10.88 -1.71
N TRP A 76 -0.91 -11.59 -0.61
CA TRP A 76 -0.73 -13.03 -0.55
C TRP A 76 -1.75 -13.79 -1.39
N LEU A 77 -2.98 -13.33 -1.43
CA LEU A 77 -4.06 -13.89 -2.25
C LEU A 77 -3.75 -13.72 -3.74
N LEU A 78 -3.33 -12.51 -4.15
CA LEU A 78 -2.84 -12.28 -5.51
C LEU A 78 -1.71 -13.22 -5.87
N PHE A 79 -0.71 -13.35 -5.00
CA PHE A 79 0.44 -14.23 -5.25
C PHE A 79 0.03 -15.70 -5.38
N ALA A 80 -0.96 -16.15 -4.62
CA ALA A 80 -1.44 -17.53 -4.66
C ALA A 80 -2.25 -17.83 -5.94
N ILE A 81 -3.06 -16.87 -6.40
CA ILE A 81 -4.01 -17.06 -7.49
C ILE A 81 -3.39 -16.67 -8.85
N SER A 82 -2.55 -15.65 -8.89
CA SER A 82 -2.23 -14.91 -10.11
C SER A 82 -1.13 -15.52 -10.98
N LYS A 83 -0.38 -16.52 -10.54
CA LYS A 83 0.65 -17.16 -11.39
C LYS A 83 0.12 -17.61 -12.77
N GLN A 84 -1.19 -17.74 -12.92
CA GLN A 84 -1.88 -18.24 -14.09
C GLN A 84 -2.59 -17.14 -14.91
N TYR A 85 -2.72 -15.90 -14.39
CA TYR A 85 -3.69 -14.90 -14.92
C TYR A 85 -3.07 -13.53 -15.27
N TYR A 86 -1.78 -13.46 -15.60
CA TYR A 86 -1.09 -12.22 -15.97
C TYR A 86 -1.45 -11.64 -17.37
N SER A 87 -2.65 -11.89 -17.89
CA SER A 87 -3.06 -11.30 -19.17
C SER A 87 -3.07 -9.77 -19.18
N ASN A 88 -3.16 -9.14 -18.01
CA ASN A 88 -3.15 -7.69 -17.84
C ASN A 88 -2.09 -7.24 -16.81
N GLU A 89 -0.86 -7.68 -16.99
CA GLU A 89 0.26 -7.42 -16.06
C GLU A 89 0.43 -5.94 -15.71
N TRP A 90 0.19 -5.03 -16.64
CA TRP A 90 0.32 -3.59 -16.44
C TRP A 90 -0.61 -3.02 -15.35
N ILE A 91 -1.83 -3.58 -15.16
CA ILE A 91 -2.76 -3.12 -14.11
C ILE A 91 -2.19 -3.45 -12.73
N TYR A 92 -1.59 -4.63 -12.59
CA TYR A 92 -0.94 -5.04 -11.35
C TYR A 92 0.30 -4.19 -11.06
N LEU A 93 1.10 -3.90 -12.09
CA LEU A 93 2.27 -3.02 -11.96
C LEU A 93 1.87 -1.61 -11.53
N LEU A 94 0.76 -1.07 -12.05
CA LEU A 94 0.22 0.22 -11.61
C LEU A 94 -0.21 0.19 -10.15
N LEU A 95 -0.81 -0.90 -9.68
CA LEU A 95 -1.15 -1.07 -8.26
C LEU A 95 0.11 -1.07 -7.39
N ILE A 96 1.14 -1.82 -7.79
CA ILE A 96 2.42 -1.87 -7.08
C ILE A 96 3.05 -0.47 -7.01
N ILE A 97 3.03 0.29 -8.10
CA ILE A 97 3.53 1.66 -8.14
C ILE A 97 2.75 2.56 -7.19
N ALA A 98 1.42 2.53 -7.23
CA ALA A 98 0.57 3.35 -6.36
C ALA A 98 0.83 3.06 -4.87
N TRP A 99 0.93 1.79 -4.49
CA TRP A 99 1.23 1.39 -3.12
C TRP A 99 2.64 1.78 -2.70
N SER A 100 3.63 1.54 -3.59
CA SER A 100 5.03 1.88 -3.30
C SER A 100 5.22 3.37 -3.07
N LEU A 101 4.62 4.23 -3.90
CA LEU A 101 4.69 5.69 -3.73
C LEU A 101 4.00 6.16 -2.43
N ALA A 102 2.86 5.56 -2.08
CA ALA A 102 2.15 5.90 -0.86
C ALA A 102 3.00 5.59 0.39
N ASP A 103 3.57 4.39 0.45
CA ASP A 103 4.36 3.95 1.61
C ASP A 103 5.76 4.55 1.62
N PHE A 104 6.37 4.80 0.45
CA PHE A 104 7.59 5.61 0.32
C PHE A 104 7.39 6.99 0.93
N SER A 105 6.32 7.70 0.55
CA SER A 105 6.05 9.05 1.05
C SER A 105 5.85 9.07 2.56
N ARG A 106 5.25 8.02 3.12
CA ARG A 106 5.07 7.83 4.56
C ARG A 106 6.40 7.60 5.28
N ALA A 107 7.22 6.66 4.81
CA ALA A 107 8.52 6.34 5.39
C ALA A 107 9.47 7.54 5.31
N PHE A 108 9.47 8.25 4.18
CA PHE A 108 10.27 9.46 3.98
C PHE A 108 9.88 10.57 4.95
N TYR A 109 8.58 10.79 5.19
CA TYR A 109 8.12 11.75 6.18
C TYR A 109 8.58 11.41 7.60
N TYR A 110 8.51 10.14 7.99
CA TYR A 110 8.95 9.76 9.33
C TYR A 110 10.46 9.92 9.54
N LEU A 111 11.26 9.80 8.48
CA LEU A 111 12.71 9.98 8.54
C LEU A 111 13.13 11.45 8.54
N ARG A 112 12.49 12.30 7.75
CA ARG A 112 12.97 13.67 7.50
C ARG A 112 12.15 14.76 8.19
N ARG A 113 10.85 14.56 8.40
CA ARG A 113 9.89 15.51 9.02
C ARG A 113 10.05 16.97 8.57
N ASN A 114 10.36 17.19 7.30
CA ASN A 114 10.50 18.52 6.70
C ASN A 114 9.23 18.89 5.88
N LYS A 115 9.18 20.15 5.36
CA LYS A 115 8.06 20.66 4.60
C LYS A 115 7.77 19.80 3.35
N ILE A 116 8.81 19.36 2.63
CA ILE A 116 8.69 18.58 1.40
C ILE A 116 8.10 17.20 1.70
N SER A 117 8.67 16.47 2.67
CA SER A 117 8.17 15.13 3.02
C SER A 117 6.76 15.19 3.60
N GLY A 118 6.43 16.25 4.35
CA GLY A 118 5.08 16.47 4.84
C GLY A 118 4.10 16.77 3.71
N TRP A 119 4.49 17.62 2.76
CA TRP A 119 3.67 17.87 1.58
C TRP A 119 3.41 16.59 0.77
N MET A 120 4.44 15.79 0.49
CA MET A 120 4.29 14.51 -0.20
C MET A 120 3.32 13.59 0.54
N ARG A 121 3.54 13.36 1.85
CA ARG A 121 2.67 12.49 2.66
C ARG A 121 1.21 12.90 2.64
N TYR A 122 0.92 14.21 2.80
CA TYR A 122 -0.44 14.71 2.96
C TYR A 122 -1.14 15.13 1.67
N ASN A 123 -0.46 15.05 0.51
CA ASN A 123 -1.08 15.30 -0.80
C ASN A 123 -1.10 14.06 -1.69
N PHE A 124 -0.05 13.23 -1.68
CA PHE A 124 -0.01 12.02 -2.50
C PHE A 124 -1.16 11.06 -2.17
N PHE A 125 -1.54 10.94 -0.89
CA PHE A 125 -2.65 10.07 -0.53
C PHE A 125 -3.95 10.44 -1.24
N PHE A 126 -4.14 11.73 -1.55
CA PHE A 126 -5.36 12.24 -2.18
C PHE A 126 -5.60 11.62 -3.56
N VAL A 127 -4.53 11.32 -4.28
CA VAL A 127 -4.54 10.66 -5.59
C VAL A 127 -4.30 9.15 -5.44
N LEU A 128 -3.26 8.77 -4.69
CA LEU A 128 -2.81 7.38 -4.63
C LEU A 128 -3.79 6.46 -3.91
N TYR A 129 -4.51 6.96 -2.89
CA TYR A 129 -5.46 6.13 -2.15
C TYR A 129 -6.68 5.74 -3.00
N PRO A 130 -7.42 6.67 -3.65
CA PRO A 130 -8.52 6.30 -4.53
C PRO A 130 -8.05 5.46 -5.72
N THR A 131 -6.90 5.79 -6.32
CA THR A 131 -6.32 5.04 -7.43
C THR A 131 -5.99 3.61 -7.03
N GLY A 132 -5.30 3.42 -5.89
CA GLY A 132 -4.98 2.09 -5.38
C GLY A 132 -6.25 1.27 -5.12
N GLN A 133 -7.24 1.86 -4.45
CA GLN A 133 -8.50 1.19 -4.16
C GLN A 133 -9.28 0.81 -5.43
N LEU A 134 -9.31 1.68 -6.43
CA LEU A 134 -9.94 1.40 -7.72
C LEU A 134 -9.25 0.23 -8.44
N LEU A 135 -7.92 0.23 -8.49
CA LEU A 135 -7.13 -0.86 -9.08
C LEU A 135 -7.34 -2.18 -8.34
N GLU A 136 -7.40 -2.18 -7.00
CA GLU A 136 -7.71 -3.36 -6.20
C GLU A 136 -9.09 -3.94 -6.56
N VAL A 137 -10.11 -3.09 -6.72
CA VAL A 137 -11.45 -3.51 -7.12
C VAL A 137 -11.45 -4.09 -8.54
N ILE A 138 -10.81 -3.41 -9.50
CA ILE A 138 -10.73 -3.88 -10.90
C ILE A 138 -10.04 -5.24 -10.96
N ILE A 139 -8.88 -5.40 -10.34
CA ILE A 139 -8.13 -6.66 -10.33
C ILE A 139 -8.95 -7.75 -9.65
N SER A 140 -9.61 -7.45 -8.53
CA SER A 140 -10.46 -8.42 -7.84
C SER A 140 -11.62 -8.90 -8.71
N LEU A 141 -12.26 -8.02 -9.47
CA LEU A 141 -13.32 -8.38 -10.41
C LEU A 141 -12.81 -9.26 -11.56
N ILE A 142 -11.63 -8.96 -12.10
CA ILE A 142 -10.98 -9.79 -13.12
C ILE A 142 -10.73 -11.20 -12.58
N ILE A 143 -10.13 -11.30 -11.37
CA ILE A 143 -9.84 -12.59 -10.75
C ILE A 143 -11.13 -13.38 -10.43
N LEU A 144 -12.16 -12.71 -9.91
CA LEU A 144 -13.46 -13.36 -9.64
C LEU A 144 -14.06 -13.96 -10.91
N LYS A 145 -13.92 -13.27 -12.04
CA LYS A 145 -14.44 -13.73 -13.34
C LYS A 145 -13.61 -14.87 -13.92
N GLU A 146 -12.29 -14.74 -13.93
CA GLU A 146 -11.40 -15.58 -14.74
C GLU A 146 -10.78 -16.74 -13.94
N ALA A 147 -10.47 -16.56 -12.65
CA ALA A 147 -9.79 -17.56 -11.87
C ALA A 147 -10.69 -18.76 -11.52
N THR A 148 -10.13 -19.96 -11.60
CA THR A 148 -10.78 -21.20 -11.16
C THR A 148 -10.51 -21.52 -9.70
N HIS A 149 -9.48 -20.93 -9.11
CA HIS A 149 -9.04 -21.22 -7.75
C HIS A 149 -10.10 -20.81 -6.70
N PRO A 150 -10.48 -21.69 -5.75
CA PRO A 150 -11.55 -21.42 -4.78
C PRO A 150 -11.28 -20.21 -3.87
N LEU A 151 -10.02 -19.89 -3.58
CA LEU A 151 -9.65 -18.72 -2.76
C LEU A 151 -10.08 -17.39 -3.36
N LYS A 152 -10.45 -17.33 -4.65
CA LYS A 152 -10.96 -16.09 -5.27
C LYS A 152 -12.16 -15.51 -4.51
N TRP A 153 -12.99 -16.34 -3.90
CA TRP A 153 -14.16 -15.89 -3.16
C TRP A 153 -13.84 -15.07 -1.92
N LEU A 154 -12.59 -15.12 -1.42
CA LEU A 154 -12.11 -14.22 -0.36
C LEU A 154 -12.00 -12.77 -0.82
N LEU A 155 -11.95 -12.51 -2.13
CA LEU A 155 -11.94 -11.15 -2.68
C LEU A 155 -13.30 -10.45 -2.56
N ALA A 156 -14.42 -11.20 -2.59
CA ALA A 156 -15.74 -10.60 -2.49
C ALA A 156 -15.97 -9.81 -1.19
N PRO A 157 -15.71 -10.35 0.02
CA PRO A 157 -15.80 -9.56 1.25
C PRO A 157 -14.77 -8.42 1.31
N LEU A 158 -13.61 -8.55 0.69
CA LEU A 158 -12.64 -7.45 0.60
C LEU A 158 -13.19 -6.29 -0.24
N ILE A 159 -13.75 -6.57 -1.44
CA ILE A 159 -14.39 -5.54 -2.27
C ILE A 159 -15.50 -4.84 -1.49
N PHE A 160 -16.37 -5.62 -0.83
CA PHE A 160 -17.47 -5.08 -0.03
C PHE A 160 -16.95 -4.16 1.08
N SER A 161 -15.87 -4.56 1.76
CA SER A 161 -15.27 -3.77 2.83
C SER A 161 -14.74 -2.42 2.35
N TYR A 162 -14.28 -2.30 1.10
CA TYR A 162 -13.77 -1.04 0.56
C TYR A 162 -14.84 0.05 0.49
N PHE A 163 -16.10 -0.28 0.22
CA PHE A 163 -17.18 0.70 0.20
C PHE A 163 -17.43 1.33 1.57
N PHE A 164 -17.34 0.54 2.64
CA PHE A 164 -17.61 1.01 4.01
C PHE A 164 -16.36 1.56 4.70
N LEU A 165 -15.29 0.80 4.69
CA LEU A 165 -14.07 1.15 5.42
C LEU A 165 -13.21 2.15 4.65
N GLY A 166 -13.19 2.07 3.32
CA GLY A 166 -12.41 2.96 2.46
C GLY A 166 -12.77 4.43 2.65
N ALA A 167 -14.07 4.74 2.66
CA ALA A 167 -14.54 6.10 2.93
C ALA A 167 -14.18 6.58 4.35
N GLY A 168 -14.22 5.70 5.33
CA GLY A 168 -13.82 5.99 6.72
C GLY A 168 -12.33 6.33 6.82
N ILE A 169 -11.49 5.52 6.21
CA ILE A 169 -10.04 5.72 6.16
C ILE A 169 -9.70 7.03 5.43
N PHE A 170 -10.32 7.28 4.28
CA PHE A 170 -10.10 8.50 3.52
C PHE A 170 -10.47 9.76 4.31
N ARG A 171 -11.63 9.76 4.99
CA ARG A 171 -12.05 10.86 5.89
C ARG A 171 -11.06 11.05 7.04
N HIS A 172 -10.54 9.96 7.61
CA HIS A 172 -9.52 10.03 8.66
C HIS A 172 -8.24 10.69 8.14
N MET A 173 -7.79 10.36 6.94
CA MET A 173 -6.61 10.96 6.31
C MET A 173 -6.82 12.45 6.00
N LEU A 174 -8.02 12.85 5.54
CA LEU A 174 -8.36 14.26 5.33
C LEU A 174 -8.31 15.07 6.63
N ARG A 175 -8.81 14.52 7.74
CA ARG A 175 -8.71 15.16 9.07
C ARG A 175 -7.25 15.35 9.49
N ASN A 176 -6.41 14.34 9.27
CA ASN A 176 -4.98 14.43 9.60
C ASN A 176 -4.25 15.46 8.72
N ARG A 177 -4.62 15.56 7.43
CA ARG A 177 -4.12 16.60 6.52
C ARG A 177 -4.48 17.99 7.05
N LYS A 178 -5.74 18.23 7.42
CA LYS A 178 -6.20 19.52 7.98
C LYS A 178 -5.40 19.90 9.23
N LYS A 179 -5.21 18.98 10.18
CA LYS A 179 -4.41 19.21 11.39
C LYS A 179 -2.94 19.54 11.07
N TYR A 180 -2.35 18.89 10.07
CA TYR A 180 -0.97 19.15 9.65
C TYR A 180 -0.81 20.58 9.13
N TYR A 181 -1.71 21.04 8.25
CA TYR A 181 -1.62 22.41 7.70
C TYR A 181 -1.95 23.49 8.74
N GLN A 182 -2.88 23.25 9.65
CA GLN A 182 -3.14 24.16 10.76
C GLN A 182 -1.90 24.35 11.64
N LYS A 183 -1.16 23.29 11.93
CA LYS A 183 0.07 23.36 12.73
C LYS A 183 1.23 24.09 12.03
N ILE A 184 1.22 24.22 10.71
CA ILE A 184 2.27 24.94 9.97
C ILE A 184 1.96 26.43 9.93
N GLN A 185 0.68 26.81 10.03
CA GLN A 185 0.22 28.20 9.99
C GLN A 185 0.21 28.87 11.36
N SER A 186 0.24 28.09 12.45
CA SER A 186 0.40 28.57 13.83
C SER A 186 1.88 28.68 14.20
#